data_9ea0fadcd76f24ebf4d442dde24f3564
#
_entry.id   9ea0fadcd76f24ebf4d442dde24f3564
#
_cell.length_a   1.000
_cell.length_b   1.000
_cell.length_c   1.000
_cell.angle_alpha   90.00
_cell.angle_beta   90.00
_cell.angle_gamma   90.00
#
_symmetry.space_group_name_H-M   'P 1'
#
loop_
_entity.id
_entity.type
_entity.pdbx_description
1 polymer ?
#
loop_
_entity_poly.entity_id
_entity_poly.type
_entity_poly.pdbx_seq_one_letter_code
_entity_poly.pdbx_strand_id
1 'polypeptide(L)'
;MNVLKSFSLEGKTVLLTGGAGLYGRQMTEAFCEAGAKVFIASRNLEKLEAEAKRCGATALALDLDSDESIAQAVEKVFAATGRIDVLVNNAVSRCACGDWADSMDYFDKSLHTNASALLVLTKRVGEIMKKQRSGSIINIGSYMGLLGPNPVNYTGTEMFSFEKSSPIYFYEKGGMSNFTRFAASVLGHWNIRVNCIAPGGYFNDQPAPFVRQYSANTMLGRMANDEDLKGILVFLASDASLYVTGTVIPVDGGYTAK
;
A
#
# COMPACT_ATOMS: atom_id res chain seq x y z
N MET A 1 -14.40 12.66 -23.10
CA MET A 1 -13.58 13.12 -21.95
C MET A 1 -12.16 13.36 -22.44
N ASN A 2 -11.48 14.44 -22.05
CA ASN A 2 -10.05 14.61 -22.37
C ASN A 2 -9.24 13.62 -21.53
N VAL A 3 -8.36 12.82 -22.16
CA VAL A 3 -7.62 11.75 -21.49
C VAL A 3 -6.74 12.28 -20.32
N LEU A 4 -6.12 13.43 -20.47
CA LEU A 4 -5.30 14.01 -19.39
C LEU A 4 -6.16 14.46 -18.19
N LYS A 5 -7.36 14.97 -18.46
CA LYS A 5 -8.31 15.33 -17.38
C LYS A 5 -8.80 14.11 -16.62
N SER A 6 -8.82 12.91 -17.21
CA SER A 6 -9.22 11.71 -16.49
C SER A 6 -8.25 11.28 -15.39
N PHE A 7 -7.00 11.79 -15.42
CA PHE A 7 -6.00 11.56 -14.36
C PHE A 7 -6.09 12.56 -13.20
N SER A 8 -6.86 13.65 -13.33
CA SER A 8 -7.01 14.63 -12.24
C SER A 8 -7.71 14.02 -11.03
N LEU A 9 -7.22 14.36 -9.85
CA LEU A 9 -7.85 14.01 -8.56
C LEU A 9 -8.49 15.23 -7.88
N GLU A 10 -8.68 16.34 -8.62
CA GLU A 10 -9.39 17.51 -8.10
C GLU A 10 -10.77 17.13 -7.58
N GLY A 11 -11.09 17.58 -6.36
CA GLY A 11 -12.35 17.27 -5.68
C GLY A 11 -12.44 15.84 -5.10
N LYS A 12 -11.42 15.01 -5.27
CA LYS A 12 -11.33 13.66 -4.65
C LYS A 12 -10.70 13.73 -3.27
N THR A 13 -11.19 12.91 -2.36
CA THR A 13 -10.64 12.71 -1.02
C THR A 13 -9.90 11.38 -0.94
N VAL A 14 -8.64 11.42 -0.54
CA VAL A 14 -7.75 10.25 -0.38
C VAL A 14 -7.47 10.00 1.09
N LEU A 15 -7.68 8.78 1.56
CA LEU A 15 -7.18 8.28 2.85
C LEU A 15 -6.02 7.30 2.59
N LEU A 16 -4.82 7.67 3.00
CA LEU A 16 -3.60 6.89 2.84
C LEU A 16 -3.04 6.46 4.19
N THR A 17 -2.95 5.17 4.46
CA THR A 17 -2.29 4.66 5.66
C THR A 17 -0.77 4.57 5.47
N GLY A 18 0.00 4.99 6.48
CA GLY A 18 1.46 4.96 6.42
C GLY A 18 2.08 6.00 5.48
N GLY A 19 1.44 7.16 5.30
CA GLY A 19 1.86 8.19 4.33
C GLY A 19 3.24 8.81 4.54
N ALA A 20 3.86 8.66 5.72
CA ALA A 20 5.23 9.10 6.00
C ALA A 20 6.28 7.96 5.94
N GLY A 21 5.89 6.75 5.49
CA GLY A 21 6.80 5.62 5.28
C GLY A 21 7.63 5.74 4.00
N LEU A 22 8.50 4.74 3.73
CA LEU A 22 9.38 4.74 2.55
C LEU A 22 8.62 5.00 1.24
N TYR A 23 7.69 4.12 0.90
CA TYR A 23 6.81 4.33 -0.26
C TYR A 23 5.71 5.37 0.02
N GLY A 24 5.30 5.54 1.30
CA GLY A 24 4.21 6.43 1.68
C GLY A 24 4.44 7.89 1.30
N ARG A 25 5.69 8.38 1.40
CA ARG A 25 6.05 9.75 1.07
C ARG A 25 5.80 10.09 -0.39
N GLN A 26 6.27 9.25 -1.32
CA GLN A 26 6.02 9.44 -2.74
C GLN A 26 4.53 9.31 -3.10
N MET A 27 3.78 8.43 -2.39
CA MET A 27 2.34 8.31 -2.57
C MET A 27 1.61 9.58 -2.13
N THR A 28 1.97 10.14 -0.96
CA THR A 28 1.41 11.38 -0.44
C THR A 28 1.63 12.52 -1.42
N GLU A 29 2.85 12.67 -1.91
CA GLU A 29 3.25 13.67 -2.90
C GLU A 29 2.44 13.53 -4.20
N ALA A 30 2.40 12.33 -4.78
CA ALA A 30 1.69 12.07 -6.03
C ALA A 30 0.20 12.44 -5.97
N PHE A 31 -0.46 12.13 -4.86
CA PHE A 31 -1.88 12.47 -4.71
C PHE A 31 -2.11 13.96 -4.51
N CYS A 32 -1.21 14.65 -3.78
CA CYS A 32 -1.28 16.10 -3.62
C CYS A 32 -1.00 16.82 -4.95
N GLU A 33 0.02 16.39 -5.71
CA GLU A 33 0.34 16.92 -7.04
C GLU A 33 -0.81 16.72 -8.04
N ALA A 34 -1.55 15.60 -7.93
CA ALA A 34 -2.72 15.32 -8.75
C ALA A 34 -3.99 16.11 -8.34
N GLY A 35 -3.92 16.93 -7.29
CA GLY A 35 -5.00 17.82 -6.83
C GLY A 35 -5.98 17.23 -5.83
N ALA A 36 -5.66 16.09 -5.22
CA ALA A 36 -6.52 15.47 -4.21
C ALA A 36 -6.46 16.19 -2.86
N LYS A 37 -7.54 16.09 -2.09
CA LYS A 37 -7.52 16.36 -0.64
C LYS A 37 -7.02 15.10 0.08
N VAL A 38 -5.76 15.12 0.54
CA VAL A 38 -5.07 13.95 1.07
C VAL A 38 -5.05 13.93 2.58
N PHE A 39 -5.49 12.82 3.17
CA PHE A 39 -5.37 12.51 4.59
C PHE A 39 -4.39 11.35 4.73
N ILE A 40 -3.31 11.57 5.46
CA ILE A 40 -2.31 10.55 5.76
C ILE A 40 -2.43 10.12 7.21
N ALA A 41 -2.39 8.81 7.47
CA ALA A 41 -2.71 8.26 8.76
C ALA A 41 -1.66 7.26 9.27
N SER A 42 -1.18 7.43 10.50
CA SER A 42 -0.30 6.48 11.19
C SER A 42 -0.23 6.75 12.70
N ARG A 43 0.49 5.88 13.45
CA ARG A 43 0.71 6.04 14.90
C ARG A 43 1.68 7.19 15.23
N ASN A 44 2.73 7.38 14.45
CA ASN A 44 3.72 8.44 14.68
C ASN A 44 3.23 9.76 14.07
N LEU A 45 2.50 10.54 14.88
CA LEU A 45 1.87 11.77 14.43
C LEU A 45 2.89 12.85 14.09
N GLU A 46 3.99 12.98 14.84
CA GLU A 46 5.04 13.98 14.61
C GLU A 46 5.66 13.83 13.20
N LYS A 47 6.09 12.60 12.87
CA LYS A 47 6.64 12.30 11.55
C LYS A 47 5.60 12.52 10.44
N LEU A 48 4.34 12.24 10.74
CA LEU A 48 3.24 12.39 9.80
C LEU A 48 2.92 13.87 9.54
N GLU A 49 2.93 14.71 10.58
CA GLU A 49 2.71 16.16 10.48
C GLU A 49 3.79 16.85 9.65
N ALA A 50 5.06 16.45 9.82
CA ALA A 50 6.15 16.94 9.01
C ALA A 50 5.93 16.64 7.51
N GLU A 51 5.51 15.41 7.18
CA GLU A 51 5.22 15.01 5.81
C GLU A 51 3.96 15.69 5.27
N ALA A 52 2.93 15.80 6.07
CA ALA A 52 1.70 16.52 5.73
C ALA A 52 1.98 17.98 5.38
N LYS A 53 2.81 18.67 6.18
CA LYS A 53 3.23 20.04 5.92
C LYS A 53 4.02 20.17 4.62
N ARG A 54 4.87 19.19 4.30
CA ARG A 54 5.68 19.19 3.06
C ARG A 54 4.82 19.13 1.80
N CYS A 55 3.76 18.33 1.82
CA CYS A 55 2.93 18.05 0.64
C CYS A 55 1.58 18.79 0.64
N GLY A 56 1.20 19.48 1.70
CA GLY A 56 -0.14 20.07 1.82
C GLY A 56 -1.24 19.06 2.17
N ALA A 57 -0.87 17.93 2.76
CA ALA A 57 -1.79 16.90 3.25
C ALA A 57 -2.29 17.20 4.67
N THR A 58 -3.21 16.39 5.19
CA THR A 58 -3.68 16.42 6.57
C THR A 58 -3.22 15.16 7.30
N ALA A 59 -2.56 15.32 8.44
CA ALA A 59 -2.14 14.22 9.30
C ALA A 59 -3.27 13.75 10.22
N LEU A 60 -3.41 12.43 10.40
CA LEU A 60 -4.36 11.78 11.29
C LEU A 60 -3.67 10.71 12.14
N ALA A 61 -3.95 10.70 13.44
CA ALA A 61 -3.57 9.57 14.28
C ALA A 61 -4.41 8.34 13.90
N LEU A 62 -3.73 7.21 13.68
CA LEU A 62 -4.35 5.93 13.38
C LEU A 62 -3.51 4.80 13.98
N ASP A 63 -4.09 4.06 14.89
CA ASP A 63 -3.57 2.79 15.34
C ASP A 63 -4.37 1.66 14.71
N LEU A 64 -3.72 0.86 13.87
CA LEU A 64 -4.34 -0.28 13.20
C LEU A 64 -4.63 -1.46 14.14
N ASP A 65 -4.03 -1.47 15.33
CA ASP A 65 -4.32 -2.49 16.34
C ASP A 65 -5.60 -2.19 17.13
N SER A 66 -6.30 -1.07 16.84
CA SER A 66 -7.52 -0.62 17.52
C SER A 66 -8.67 -0.35 16.54
N ASP A 67 -9.74 -1.13 16.64
CA ASP A 67 -10.98 -0.94 15.88
C ASP A 67 -11.59 0.45 16.10
N GLU A 68 -11.50 0.97 17.33
CA GLU A 68 -11.98 2.30 17.68
C GLU A 68 -11.16 3.38 16.98
N SER A 69 -9.83 3.26 16.98
CA SER A 69 -8.94 4.19 16.27
C SER A 69 -9.22 4.20 14.77
N ILE A 70 -9.45 3.03 14.17
CA ILE A 70 -9.83 2.90 12.77
C ILE A 70 -11.17 3.63 12.51
N ALA A 71 -12.17 3.41 13.36
CA ALA A 71 -13.47 4.06 13.22
C ALA A 71 -13.35 5.59 13.29
N GLN A 72 -12.65 6.09 14.32
CA GLN A 72 -12.45 7.53 14.52
C GLN A 72 -11.68 8.19 13.37
N ALA A 73 -10.66 7.53 12.81
CA ALA A 73 -9.92 8.06 11.67
C ALA A 73 -10.83 8.19 10.42
N VAL A 74 -11.63 7.16 10.13
CA VAL A 74 -12.57 7.17 9.00
C VAL A 74 -13.63 8.25 9.20
N GLU A 75 -14.21 8.38 10.39
CA GLU A 75 -15.22 9.40 10.72
C GLU A 75 -14.65 10.82 10.60
N LYS A 76 -13.43 11.07 11.05
CA LYS A 76 -12.76 12.38 10.91
C LYS A 76 -12.60 12.79 9.45
N VAL A 77 -12.18 11.86 8.57
CA VAL A 77 -12.06 12.15 7.13
C VAL A 77 -13.43 12.45 6.55
N PHE A 78 -14.42 11.63 6.86
CA PHE A 78 -15.79 11.81 6.34
C PHE A 78 -16.42 13.11 6.84
N ALA A 79 -16.28 13.44 8.12
CA ALA A 79 -16.78 14.70 8.69
C ALA A 79 -16.14 15.94 8.04
N ALA A 80 -14.85 15.85 7.67
CA ALA A 80 -14.11 16.97 7.07
C ALA A 80 -14.43 17.17 5.57
N THR A 81 -14.97 16.17 4.88
CA THR A 81 -15.07 16.19 3.41
C THR A 81 -16.43 15.72 2.86
N GLY A 82 -17.23 15.03 3.67
CA GLY A 82 -18.47 14.39 3.26
C GLY A 82 -18.29 13.17 2.34
N ARG A 83 -17.04 12.76 2.06
CA ARG A 83 -16.73 11.67 1.12
C ARG A 83 -15.36 11.07 1.36
N ILE A 84 -15.15 9.84 0.88
CA ILE A 84 -13.83 9.21 0.73
C ILE A 84 -13.83 8.53 -0.65
N ASP A 85 -13.01 9.04 -1.58
CA ASP A 85 -12.99 8.54 -2.95
C ASP A 85 -11.93 7.47 -3.16
N VAL A 86 -10.82 7.59 -2.43
CA VAL A 86 -9.68 6.68 -2.55
C VAL A 86 -9.25 6.24 -1.16
N LEU A 87 -9.10 4.92 -0.98
CA LEU A 87 -8.42 4.32 0.16
C LEU A 87 -7.13 3.67 -0.32
N VAL A 88 -6.01 4.00 0.32
CA VAL A 88 -4.73 3.31 0.08
C VAL A 88 -4.29 2.57 1.33
N ASN A 89 -4.34 1.25 1.29
CA ASN A 89 -3.85 0.36 2.33
C ASN A 89 -2.35 0.13 2.13
N ASN A 90 -1.53 1.05 2.67
CA ASN A 90 -0.08 0.99 2.54
C ASN A 90 0.65 0.70 3.87
N ALA A 91 0.06 1.04 5.01
CA ALA A 91 0.70 0.77 6.29
C ALA A 91 1.02 -0.71 6.47
N VAL A 92 2.20 -0.98 6.99
CA VAL A 92 2.66 -2.32 7.36
C VAL A 92 3.40 -2.23 8.69
N SER A 93 3.08 -3.12 9.61
CA SER A 93 3.88 -3.34 10.81
C SER A 93 4.87 -4.46 10.51
N ARG A 94 6.15 -4.17 10.67
CA ARG A 94 7.20 -5.19 10.69
C ARG A 94 7.48 -5.51 12.14
N CYS A 95 6.59 -6.30 12.76
CA CYS A 95 6.62 -6.65 14.18
C CYS A 95 7.82 -7.47 14.52
N ALA A 96 8.95 -7.25 14.41
CA ALA A 96 10.16 -8.04 14.52
C ALA A 96 10.44 -8.84 13.22
N CYS A 97 11.70 -8.94 12.90
CA CYS A 97 12.17 -9.93 11.95
C CYS A 97 12.19 -11.25 12.72
N GLY A 98 11.07 -11.93 12.79
CA GLY A 98 11.00 -13.27 13.28
C GLY A 98 11.77 -14.23 12.38
N ASP A 99 11.94 -15.43 12.84
CA ASP A 99 12.56 -16.49 12.08
C ASP A 99 11.53 -17.55 11.67
N TRP A 100 11.98 -18.67 11.09
CA TRP A 100 11.11 -19.77 10.72
C TRP A 100 10.50 -20.48 11.93
N ALA A 101 11.08 -20.31 13.11
CA ALA A 101 10.66 -20.91 14.37
C ALA A 101 9.80 -19.98 15.25
N ASP A 102 9.25 -18.90 14.69
CA ASP A 102 8.39 -17.95 15.40
C ASP A 102 7.18 -18.64 16.04
N SER A 103 6.71 -18.07 17.15
CA SER A 103 5.55 -18.56 17.87
C SER A 103 4.23 -18.11 17.21
N MET A 104 3.13 -18.80 17.58
CA MET A 104 1.78 -18.39 17.16
C MET A 104 1.47 -16.95 17.57
N ASP A 105 1.87 -16.51 18.76
CA ASP A 105 1.65 -15.14 19.25
C ASP A 105 2.29 -14.10 18.34
N TYR A 106 3.45 -14.41 17.78
CA TYR A 106 4.12 -13.54 16.80
C TYR A 106 3.31 -13.45 15.51
N PHE A 107 2.89 -14.57 14.95
CA PHE A 107 2.08 -14.60 13.75
C PHE A 107 0.72 -13.94 13.96
N ASP A 108 0.05 -14.20 15.06
CA ASP A 108 -1.23 -13.61 15.41
C ASP A 108 -1.14 -12.08 15.50
N LYS A 109 -0.09 -11.55 16.13
CA LYS A 109 0.16 -10.12 16.20
C LYS A 109 0.40 -9.50 14.84
N SER A 110 1.19 -10.14 13.99
CA SER A 110 1.46 -9.67 12.63
C SER A 110 0.19 -9.68 11.78
N LEU A 111 -0.55 -10.78 11.80
CA LEU A 111 -1.81 -10.93 11.09
C LEU A 111 -2.87 -9.93 11.58
N HIS A 112 -2.92 -9.66 12.89
CA HIS A 112 -3.83 -8.66 13.44
C HIS A 112 -3.63 -7.30 12.79
N THR A 113 -2.39 -6.80 12.80
CA THR A 113 -2.07 -5.46 12.26
C THR A 113 -2.10 -5.42 10.72
N ASN A 114 -1.54 -6.44 10.04
CA ASN A 114 -1.31 -6.37 8.60
C ASN A 114 -2.45 -6.97 7.76
N ALA A 115 -3.26 -7.85 8.35
CA ALA A 115 -4.39 -8.48 7.66
C ALA A 115 -5.73 -8.05 8.25
N SER A 116 -6.01 -8.33 9.53
CA SER A 116 -7.33 -8.06 10.14
C SER A 116 -7.69 -6.57 10.08
N ALA A 117 -6.76 -5.69 10.44
CA ALA A 117 -6.98 -4.25 10.40
C ALA A 117 -7.25 -3.74 8.98
N LEU A 118 -6.55 -4.28 7.97
CA LEU A 118 -6.79 -3.95 6.56
C LEU A 118 -8.22 -4.34 6.14
N LEU A 119 -8.70 -5.52 6.55
CA LEU A 119 -10.07 -5.96 6.28
C LEU A 119 -11.10 -5.02 6.93
N VAL A 120 -10.90 -4.67 8.20
CA VAL A 120 -11.79 -3.76 8.94
C VAL A 120 -11.83 -2.38 8.30
N LEU A 121 -10.67 -1.78 8.01
CA LEU A 121 -10.58 -0.47 7.38
C LEU A 121 -11.23 -0.47 5.98
N THR A 122 -10.94 -1.49 5.18
CA THR A 122 -11.55 -1.65 3.85
C THR A 122 -13.06 -1.76 3.93
N LYS A 123 -13.60 -2.53 4.89
CA LYS A 123 -15.04 -2.63 5.11
C LYS A 123 -15.65 -1.28 5.49
N ARG A 124 -15.07 -0.56 6.47
CA ARG A 124 -15.62 0.72 6.95
C ARG A 124 -15.65 1.77 5.85
N VAL A 125 -14.56 1.94 5.11
CA VAL A 125 -14.50 2.87 3.98
C VAL A 125 -15.40 2.40 2.84
N GLY A 126 -15.45 1.09 2.58
CA GLY A 126 -16.35 0.49 1.59
C GLY A 126 -17.82 0.81 1.82
N GLU A 127 -18.29 0.85 3.08
CA GLU A 127 -19.68 1.24 3.40
C GLU A 127 -19.97 2.72 3.05
N ILE A 128 -19.00 3.61 3.18
CA ILE A 128 -19.10 4.99 2.72
C ILE A 128 -19.16 5.03 1.19
N MET A 129 -18.24 4.35 0.53
CA MET A 129 -18.16 4.30 -0.93
C MET A 129 -19.41 3.66 -1.57
N LYS A 130 -20.06 2.68 -0.92
CA LYS A 130 -21.35 2.11 -1.35
C LYS A 130 -22.44 3.17 -1.41
N LYS A 131 -22.56 4.03 -0.40
CA LYS A 131 -23.50 5.14 -0.39
C LYS A 131 -23.20 6.17 -1.48
N GLN A 132 -21.92 6.38 -1.78
CA GLN A 132 -21.45 7.24 -2.86
C GLN A 132 -21.68 6.63 -4.25
N ARG A 133 -21.82 5.29 -4.37
CA ARG A 133 -21.86 4.55 -5.63
C ARG A 133 -20.56 4.75 -6.45
N SER A 134 -19.45 4.97 -5.78
CA SER A 134 -18.16 5.26 -6.39
C SER A 134 -17.03 5.09 -5.37
N GLY A 135 -15.88 4.60 -5.80
CA GLY A 135 -14.68 4.50 -4.99
C GLY A 135 -13.53 3.75 -5.66
N SER A 136 -12.32 3.97 -5.16
CA SER A 136 -11.14 3.22 -5.54
C SER A 136 -10.36 2.79 -4.30
N ILE A 137 -10.14 1.50 -4.13
CA ILE A 137 -9.34 0.92 -3.05
C ILE A 137 -8.06 0.36 -3.66
N ILE A 138 -6.92 0.82 -3.15
CA ILE A 138 -5.59 0.43 -3.63
C ILE A 138 -4.84 -0.25 -2.49
N ASN A 139 -4.58 -1.53 -2.63
CA ASN A 139 -3.78 -2.30 -1.69
C ASN A 139 -2.32 -2.28 -2.12
N ILE A 140 -1.40 -2.01 -1.19
CA ILE A 140 0.03 -2.06 -1.46
C ILE A 140 0.56 -3.43 -1.04
N GLY A 141 0.62 -4.31 -2.02
CA GLY A 141 1.17 -5.66 -1.89
C GLY A 141 2.70 -5.66 -1.86
N SER A 142 3.27 -6.63 -2.52
CA SER A 142 4.71 -6.77 -2.76
C SER A 142 4.92 -7.80 -3.88
N TYR A 143 6.01 -7.71 -4.63
CA TYR A 143 6.46 -8.80 -5.49
C TYR A 143 6.66 -10.11 -4.70
N MET A 144 6.96 -10.02 -3.39
CA MET A 144 7.04 -11.15 -2.47
C MET A 144 5.69 -11.81 -2.15
N GLY A 145 4.58 -11.19 -2.54
CA GLY A 145 3.26 -11.83 -2.54
C GLY A 145 2.98 -12.63 -3.81
N LEU A 146 3.88 -12.59 -4.81
CA LEU A 146 3.79 -13.29 -6.08
C LEU A 146 4.85 -14.39 -6.22
N LEU A 147 5.99 -14.21 -5.58
CA LEU A 147 7.14 -15.12 -5.63
C LEU A 147 7.67 -15.40 -4.23
N GLY A 148 8.34 -16.54 -4.06
CA GLY A 148 9.18 -16.82 -2.88
C GLY A 148 10.47 -15.99 -2.88
N PRO A 149 11.25 -16.04 -1.78
CA PRO A 149 12.51 -15.34 -1.69
C PRO A 149 13.53 -15.93 -2.70
N ASN A 150 14.33 -15.06 -3.32
CA ASN A 150 15.46 -15.49 -4.12
C ASN A 150 16.74 -15.38 -3.28
N PRO A 151 17.31 -16.49 -2.80
CA PRO A 151 18.50 -16.48 -1.92
C PRO A 151 19.72 -15.83 -2.58
N VAL A 152 19.82 -15.88 -3.91
CA VAL A 152 20.94 -15.30 -4.66
C VAL A 152 21.05 -13.79 -4.39
N ASN A 153 19.94 -13.09 -4.20
CA ASN A 153 19.96 -11.66 -3.89
C ASN A 153 20.73 -11.31 -2.63
N TYR A 154 20.84 -12.25 -1.71
CA TYR A 154 21.37 -12.04 -0.35
C TYR A 154 22.80 -12.59 -0.19
N THR A 155 23.35 -13.23 -1.22
CA THR A 155 24.72 -13.80 -1.19
C THR A 155 25.75 -12.71 -0.87
N GLY A 156 26.59 -12.95 0.12
CA GLY A 156 27.60 -12.00 0.60
C GLY A 156 27.02 -10.87 1.47
N THR A 157 25.81 -11.06 2.03
CA THR A 157 25.21 -10.16 3.00
C THR A 157 24.68 -10.93 4.22
N GLU A 158 24.44 -10.22 5.32
CA GLU A 158 23.78 -10.78 6.52
C GLU A 158 22.27 -10.50 6.56
N MET A 159 21.68 -10.01 5.45
CA MET A 159 20.29 -9.57 5.40
C MET A 159 19.29 -10.72 5.46
N PHE A 160 19.70 -11.92 5.11
CA PHE A 160 18.82 -13.08 5.00
C PHE A 160 19.58 -14.37 5.30
N SER A 161 18.99 -15.23 6.10
CA SER A 161 19.29 -16.67 6.12
C SER A 161 17.97 -17.43 6.16
N PHE A 162 17.96 -18.69 5.75
CA PHE A 162 16.73 -19.49 5.81
C PHE A 162 16.26 -19.68 7.24
N GLU A 163 17.18 -19.74 8.21
CA GLU A 163 16.86 -19.90 9.62
C GLU A 163 16.27 -18.62 10.25
N LYS A 164 16.59 -17.45 9.66
CA LYS A 164 16.16 -16.13 10.17
C LYS A 164 15.08 -15.46 9.31
N SER A 165 14.43 -16.20 8.41
CA SER A 165 13.43 -15.66 7.52
C SER A 165 12.04 -15.98 8.00
N SER A 166 11.27 -14.98 8.41
CA SER A 166 9.87 -15.17 8.76
C SER A 166 9.00 -15.37 7.51
N PRO A 167 8.17 -16.42 7.47
CA PRO A 167 7.25 -16.66 6.36
C PRO A 167 6.08 -15.68 6.33
N ILE A 168 5.79 -14.99 7.45
CA ILE A 168 4.55 -14.24 7.65
C ILE A 168 4.37 -13.14 6.60
N TYR A 169 5.43 -12.43 6.23
CA TYR A 169 5.34 -11.36 5.24
C TYR A 169 4.90 -11.87 3.85
N PHE A 170 5.42 -13.02 3.42
CA PHE A 170 5.02 -13.67 2.17
C PHE A 170 3.57 -14.11 2.21
N TYR A 171 3.14 -14.69 3.33
CA TYR A 171 1.77 -15.10 3.56
C TYR A 171 0.79 -13.90 3.51
N GLU A 172 1.09 -12.83 4.22
CA GLU A 172 0.27 -11.61 4.28
C GLU A 172 0.16 -10.94 2.90
N LYS A 173 1.27 -10.79 2.19
CA LYS A 173 1.27 -10.15 0.86
C LYS A 173 0.64 -11.02 -0.22
N GLY A 174 0.78 -12.35 -0.13
CA GLY A 174 0.05 -13.30 -0.96
C GLY A 174 -1.45 -13.27 -0.67
N GLY A 175 -1.85 -13.28 0.60
CA GLY A 175 -3.23 -13.15 1.05
C GLY A 175 -3.88 -11.84 0.59
N MET A 176 -3.16 -10.72 0.68
CA MET A 176 -3.62 -9.41 0.19
C MET A 176 -3.93 -9.44 -1.32
N SER A 177 -3.12 -10.13 -2.11
CA SER A 177 -3.35 -10.29 -3.54
C SER A 177 -4.68 -11.00 -3.85
N ASN A 178 -5.00 -12.05 -3.09
CA ASN A 178 -6.27 -12.77 -3.27
C ASN A 178 -7.45 -12.02 -2.66
N PHE A 179 -7.26 -11.38 -1.52
CA PHE A 179 -8.27 -10.50 -0.92
C PHE A 179 -8.69 -9.36 -1.86
N THR A 180 -7.77 -8.81 -2.64
CA THR A 180 -8.07 -7.80 -3.66
C THR A 180 -9.13 -8.29 -4.65
N ARG A 181 -9.01 -9.53 -5.14
CA ARG A 181 -9.99 -10.15 -6.06
C ARG A 181 -11.34 -10.36 -5.39
N PHE A 182 -11.34 -10.86 -4.15
CA PHE A 182 -12.55 -11.01 -3.36
C PHE A 182 -13.26 -9.67 -3.16
N ALA A 183 -12.56 -8.64 -2.71
CA ALA A 183 -13.12 -7.32 -2.47
C ALA A 183 -13.65 -6.66 -3.76
N ALA A 184 -12.94 -6.82 -4.88
CA ALA A 184 -13.40 -6.35 -6.18
C ALA A 184 -14.71 -7.03 -6.62
N SER A 185 -14.84 -8.33 -6.39
CA SER A 185 -16.06 -9.09 -6.70
C SER A 185 -17.25 -8.62 -5.85
N VAL A 186 -17.03 -8.37 -4.56
CA VAL A 186 -18.10 -7.95 -3.64
C VAL A 186 -18.51 -6.49 -3.86
N LEU A 187 -17.56 -5.60 -4.16
CA LEU A 187 -17.80 -4.16 -4.20
C LEU A 187 -18.08 -3.63 -5.61
N GLY A 188 -17.77 -4.39 -6.65
CA GLY A 188 -17.84 -3.93 -8.04
C GLY A 188 -19.22 -3.48 -8.49
N HIS A 189 -20.30 -4.12 -8.08
CA HIS A 189 -21.66 -3.71 -8.42
C HIS A 189 -22.13 -2.38 -7.78
N TRP A 190 -21.32 -1.88 -6.82
CA TRP A 190 -21.45 -0.54 -6.25
C TRP A 190 -20.56 0.49 -6.97
N ASN A 191 -19.94 0.12 -8.09
CA ASN A 191 -19.00 0.94 -8.83
C ASN A 191 -17.76 1.32 -7.98
N ILE A 192 -17.32 0.39 -7.12
CA ILE A 192 -16.11 0.51 -6.31
C ILE A 192 -15.06 -0.44 -6.89
N ARG A 193 -13.92 0.10 -7.28
CA ARG A 193 -12.80 -0.66 -7.81
C ARG A 193 -11.82 -1.03 -6.69
N VAL A 194 -11.26 -2.22 -6.74
CA VAL A 194 -10.25 -2.68 -5.78
C VAL A 194 -9.11 -3.30 -6.55
N ASN A 195 -7.90 -2.75 -6.39
CA ASN A 195 -6.71 -3.22 -7.08
C ASN A 195 -5.54 -3.32 -6.11
N CYS A 196 -4.53 -4.10 -6.46
CA CYS A 196 -3.30 -4.25 -5.72
C CYS A 196 -2.12 -3.81 -6.59
N ILE A 197 -1.24 -2.99 -6.04
CA ILE A 197 0.08 -2.74 -6.61
C ILE A 197 1.05 -3.67 -5.88
N ALA A 198 1.88 -4.39 -6.62
CA ALA A 198 2.94 -5.26 -6.08
C ALA A 198 4.32 -4.64 -6.39
N PRO A 199 4.82 -3.74 -5.52
CA PRO A 199 6.10 -3.08 -5.75
C PRO A 199 7.26 -4.05 -5.67
N GLY A 200 8.32 -3.76 -6.43
CA GLY A 200 9.64 -4.32 -6.28
C GLY A 200 10.39 -3.75 -5.06
N GLY A 201 11.65 -4.14 -4.91
CA GLY A 201 12.51 -3.61 -3.85
C GLY A 201 12.85 -2.14 -4.06
N TYR A 202 12.55 -1.31 -3.08
CA TYR A 202 12.91 0.09 -3.05
C TYR A 202 14.35 0.26 -2.56
N PHE A 203 15.14 1.10 -3.25
CA PHE A 203 16.49 1.42 -2.81
C PHE A 203 16.46 2.27 -1.54
N ASN A 204 17.11 1.81 -0.51
CA ASN A 204 17.21 2.48 0.78
C ASN A 204 18.53 2.07 1.47
N ASP A 205 19.63 2.37 0.82
CA ASP A 205 20.98 2.15 1.32
C ASP A 205 21.31 0.69 1.73
N GLN A 206 20.69 -0.28 1.07
CA GLN A 206 21.02 -1.70 1.29
C GLN A 206 22.47 -1.99 0.91
N PRO A 207 23.09 -3.05 1.49
CA PRO A 207 24.47 -3.45 1.16
C PRO A 207 24.69 -3.61 -0.35
N ALA A 208 25.82 -3.10 -0.84
CA ALA A 208 26.12 -3.10 -2.27
C ALA A 208 26.04 -4.48 -2.96
N PRO A 209 26.42 -5.62 -2.31
CA PRO A 209 26.20 -6.95 -2.90
C PRO A 209 24.72 -7.24 -3.17
N PHE A 210 23.83 -6.91 -2.22
CA PHE A 210 22.39 -7.06 -2.41
C PHE A 210 21.88 -6.21 -3.57
N VAL A 211 22.24 -4.93 -3.60
CA VAL A 211 21.79 -4.00 -4.66
C VAL A 211 22.20 -4.51 -6.04
N ARG A 212 23.44 -4.96 -6.21
CA ARG A 212 23.92 -5.51 -7.49
C ARG A 212 23.12 -6.75 -7.92
N GLN A 213 22.93 -7.69 -7.00
CA GLN A 213 22.28 -8.96 -7.31
C GLN A 213 20.78 -8.77 -7.54
N TYR A 214 20.14 -7.93 -6.72
CA TYR A 214 18.73 -7.59 -6.91
C TYR A 214 18.52 -6.91 -8.27
N SER A 215 19.33 -5.90 -8.60
CA SER A 215 19.27 -5.17 -9.86
C SER A 215 19.48 -6.08 -11.07
N ALA A 216 20.42 -7.02 -10.99
CA ALA A 216 20.67 -8.02 -12.04
C ALA A 216 19.47 -8.96 -12.26
N ASN A 217 18.58 -9.09 -11.26
CA ASN A 217 17.33 -9.85 -11.37
C ASN A 217 16.14 -9.03 -11.87
N THR A 218 16.27 -7.71 -12.01
CA THR A 218 15.26 -6.88 -12.69
C THR A 218 15.60 -6.72 -14.17
N MET A 219 14.60 -6.59 -15.03
CA MET A 219 14.84 -6.31 -16.47
C MET A 219 15.31 -4.88 -16.69
N LEU A 220 14.93 -3.94 -15.81
CA LEU A 220 15.35 -2.54 -15.88
C LEU A 220 16.73 -2.29 -15.21
N GLY A 221 17.38 -3.32 -14.63
CA GLY A 221 18.73 -3.24 -14.08
C GLY A 221 18.88 -2.39 -12.82
N ARG A 222 17.80 -2.07 -12.11
CA ARG A 222 17.84 -1.23 -10.91
C ARG A 222 16.75 -1.58 -9.90
N MET A 223 16.92 -1.14 -8.68
CA MET A 223 15.87 -1.09 -7.66
C MET A 223 14.93 0.09 -7.92
N ALA A 224 13.76 0.07 -7.29
CA ALA A 224 12.79 1.16 -7.37
C ALA A 224 13.28 2.41 -6.61
N ASN A 225 12.77 3.58 -7.02
CA ASN A 225 13.05 4.89 -6.46
C ASN A 225 11.77 5.65 -6.08
N ASP A 226 11.88 6.94 -5.75
CA ASP A 226 10.78 7.80 -5.31
C ASP A 226 9.71 8.08 -6.38
N GLU A 227 10.00 7.85 -7.66
CA GLU A 227 9.09 8.18 -8.76
C GLU A 227 8.27 6.98 -9.27
N ASP A 228 8.76 5.75 -9.03
CA ASP A 228 8.28 4.57 -9.74
C ASP A 228 6.82 4.18 -9.45
N LEU A 229 6.26 4.58 -8.29
CA LEU A 229 4.87 4.29 -7.96
C LEU A 229 3.91 5.46 -8.23
N LYS A 230 4.38 6.69 -8.43
CA LYS A 230 3.51 7.88 -8.54
C LYS A 230 2.48 7.73 -9.65
N GLY A 231 2.92 7.39 -10.86
CA GLY A 231 2.05 7.32 -12.03
C GLY A 231 0.93 6.26 -11.90
N ILE A 232 1.28 5.05 -11.45
CA ILE A 232 0.29 3.97 -11.31
C ILE A 232 -0.70 4.25 -10.18
N LEU A 233 -0.28 4.94 -9.10
CA LEU A 233 -1.17 5.33 -8.01
C LEU A 233 -2.21 6.34 -8.48
N VAL A 234 -1.80 7.39 -9.19
CA VAL A 234 -2.71 8.39 -9.76
C VAL A 234 -3.65 7.73 -10.77
N PHE A 235 -3.14 6.84 -11.62
CA PHE A 235 -3.97 6.07 -12.57
C PHE A 235 -5.05 5.29 -11.85
N LEU A 236 -4.71 4.47 -10.85
CA LEU A 236 -5.68 3.64 -10.14
C LEU A 236 -6.66 4.45 -9.27
N ALA A 237 -6.24 5.61 -8.76
CA ALA A 237 -7.09 6.51 -7.98
C ALA A 237 -8.10 7.29 -8.84
N SER A 238 -7.77 7.53 -10.10
CA SER A 238 -8.48 8.44 -11.00
C SER A 238 -9.51 7.76 -11.90
N ASP A 239 -10.22 8.57 -12.67
CA ASP A 239 -11.19 8.10 -13.64
C ASP A 239 -10.52 7.49 -14.90
N ALA A 240 -9.20 7.60 -15.03
CA ALA A 240 -8.44 6.93 -16.11
C ALA A 240 -8.48 5.40 -16.01
N SER A 241 -8.86 4.84 -14.86
CA SER A 241 -8.87 3.40 -14.59
C SER A 241 -10.27 2.83 -14.29
N LEU A 242 -11.34 3.46 -14.76
CA LEU A 242 -12.73 3.07 -14.45
C LEU A 242 -13.07 1.61 -14.77
N TYR A 243 -12.37 0.99 -15.70
CA TYR A 243 -12.59 -0.43 -16.08
C TYR A 243 -11.50 -1.37 -15.56
N VAL A 244 -10.70 -0.93 -14.55
CA VAL A 244 -9.62 -1.71 -13.95
C VAL A 244 -9.99 -2.04 -12.50
N THR A 245 -10.30 -3.31 -12.24
CA THR A 245 -10.61 -3.81 -10.90
C THR A 245 -10.22 -5.29 -10.75
N GLY A 246 -9.92 -5.73 -9.52
CA GLY A 246 -9.56 -7.11 -9.20
C GLY A 246 -8.17 -7.54 -9.66
N THR A 247 -7.32 -6.62 -10.10
CA THR A 247 -5.99 -6.92 -10.62
C THR A 247 -4.90 -6.73 -9.58
N VAL A 248 -3.81 -7.50 -9.74
CA VAL A 248 -2.53 -7.31 -9.05
C VAL A 248 -1.53 -6.87 -10.11
N ILE A 249 -1.00 -5.67 -9.96
CA ILE A 249 -0.12 -5.03 -10.93
C ILE A 249 1.31 -5.00 -10.37
N PRO A 250 2.23 -5.81 -10.88
CA PRO A 250 3.64 -5.71 -10.55
C PRO A 250 4.21 -4.37 -11.03
N VAL A 251 4.91 -3.67 -10.12
CA VAL A 251 5.71 -2.47 -10.43
C VAL A 251 7.11 -2.73 -9.86
N ASP A 252 7.84 -3.59 -10.53
CA ASP A 252 9.03 -4.26 -9.99
C ASP A 252 10.22 -4.29 -10.96
N GLY A 253 10.18 -3.47 -11.99
CA GLY A 253 11.24 -3.43 -13.01
C GLY A 253 11.38 -4.72 -13.82
N GLY A 254 10.31 -5.54 -13.88
CA GLY A 254 10.31 -6.83 -14.57
C GLY A 254 10.89 -7.98 -13.73
N TYR A 255 11.05 -7.81 -12.43
CA TYR A 255 11.58 -8.85 -11.53
C TYR A 255 10.74 -10.13 -11.59
N THR A 256 9.40 -10.02 -11.63
CA THR A 256 8.47 -11.16 -11.67
C THR A 256 8.09 -11.62 -13.07
N ALA A 257 8.62 -11.03 -14.13
CA ALA A 257 8.22 -11.30 -15.52
C ALA A 257 9.04 -12.40 -16.20
N LYS A 258 9.82 -13.19 -15.43
CA LYS A 258 10.68 -14.28 -15.94
C LYS A 258 10.44 -15.59 -15.17
#